data_5ad59dda53d9e2b9c4ce946506c6768a
#
_entry.id   5ad59dda53d9e2b9c4ce946506c6768a
#
_cell.length_a   1.000
_cell.length_b   1.000
_cell.length_c   1.000
_cell.angle_alpha   90.00
_cell.angle_beta   90.00
_cell.angle_gamma   90.00
#
_symmetry.space_group_name_H-M   'P 1'
#
loop_
_entity.id
_entity.type
_entity.pdbx_description
1 polymer ?
#
loop_
_entity_poly.entity_id
_entity_poly.type
_entity_poly.pdbx_seq_one_letter_code
_entity_poly.pdbx_strand_id
1 'polypeptide(L)'
;EAVTFEPIENARVSSNPNTSAVFTDEDGYFTIENVPTGDYAFEARKDGFIVKFESGTVLKELETELVFELEPIEEINQSPTVPELLTPLDNAEDLSLSVNLTWQSTDAEDDELTYKISLRNDITDEITIYEDITTTSYTLTSLNYSTKYFWQVSVSDGINPEVNSLTQSFRTLEFPNARYLFTRKIGDNNVIFTADDAGNELQITSDATNSFRPRKNIPANKIAFLRTTGGQAHIYTMNPDGSDVFKVTAGIPAAGFNLDYYNFSWKNNGSQLIYSNFDKLYKINADGSGLELIFQTPNGKFISECDWSVDSSIIALKVNNLNGYESEVYVINSTGTVIENVISGTMGAIGGLHLSVTNSKLIFTRDITGFESFDYRQLDTRIFQYDFITDLITEINVQKPAGFIDTDVRYSPTEAELIFMSTANDGISQKNILKYTIGVTGSRMEIFENAIMPDWK
;
A
#
# COMPACT_ATOMS: atom_id res chain seq x y z
N GLU A 1 19.22 -56.49 18.01
CA GLU A 1 18.68 -55.13 17.98
C GLU A 1 17.42 -55.04 18.85
N ALA A 2 17.35 -54.02 19.69
CA ALA A 2 16.28 -53.92 20.71
C ALA A 2 14.87 -53.70 20.12
N VAL A 3 14.77 -53.18 18.90
CA VAL A 3 13.49 -52.83 18.26
C VAL A 3 13.01 -53.93 17.29
N THR A 4 13.92 -54.44 16.45
CA THR A 4 13.57 -55.42 15.40
C THR A 4 13.79 -56.87 15.84
N PHE A 5 14.53 -57.10 16.93
CA PHE A 5 15.00 -58.40 17.41
C PHE A 5 15.84 -59.18 16.36
N GLU A 6 16.42 -58.45 15.41
CA GLU A 6 17.34 -59.07 14.45
C GLU A 6 18.74 -59.24 15.05
N PRO A 7 19.47 -60.31 14.65
CA PRO A 7 20.83 -60.54 15.11
C PRO A 7 21.76 -59.41 14.63
N ILE A 8 22.74 -59.07 15.47
CA ILE A 8 23.76 -58.07 15.13
C ILE A 8 25.11 -58.78 14.97
N GLU A 9 25.59 -58.87 13.74
CA GLU A 9 26.90 -59.41 13.38
C GLU A 9 28.03 -58.41 13.74
N ASN A 10 29.20 -58.92 14.10
CA ASN A 10 30.41 -58.14 14.39
C ASN A 10 30.24 -57.11 15.53
N ALA A 11 29.35 -57.37 16.50
CA ALA A 11 29.34 -56.62 17.74
C ALA A 11 30.43 -57.13 18.67
N ARG A 12 31.24 -56.23 19.21
CA ARG A 12 32.34 -56.58 20.13
C ARG A 12 31.78 -56.77 21.53
N VAL A 13 32.05 -57.92 22.13
CA VAL A 13 31.74 -58.22 23.53
C VAL A 13 33.02 -58.33 24.33
N SER A 14 33.10 -57.64 25.46
CA SER A 14 34.22 -57.66 26.41
C SER A 14 33.72 -57.64 27.84
N SER A 15 34.59 -58.00 28.80
CA SER A 15 34.22 -58.10 30.22
C SER A 15 35.16 -57.29 31.14
N ASN A 16 34.63 -57.01 32.34
CA ASN A 16 35.39 -56.48 33.46
C ASN A 16 35.06 -57.34 34.73
N PRO A 17 36.00 -58.08 35.41
CA PRO A 17 37.42 -58.23 35.02
C PRO A 17 37.65 -58.66 33.59
N ASN A 18 38.77 -58.29 32.98
CA ASN A 18 39.04 -58.45 31.56
C ASN A 18 39.27 -59.95 31.20
N THR A 19 38.51 -60.44 30.22
CA THR A 19 38.68 -61.71 29.54
C THR A 19 39.06 -61.48 28.07
N SER A 20 38.98 -62.54 27.23
CA SER A 20 39.13 -62.33 25.77
C SER A 20 37.93 -61.56 25.22
N ALA A 21 38.21 -60.53 24.46
CA ALA A 21 37.14 -59.81 23.68
C ALA A 21 36.81 -60.67 22.45
N VAL A 22 35.52 -60.87 22.19
CA VAL A 22 34.99 -61.65 21.05
C VAL A 22 34.04 -60.82 20.23
N PHE A 23 33.69 -61.27 19.03
CA PHE A 23 32.71 -60.65 18.16
C PHE A 23 31.56 -61.56 17.90
N THR A 24 30.38 -61.09 17.76
CA THR A 24 29.20 -61.84 17.36
C THR A 24 29.33 -62.33 15.90
N ASP A 25 28.80 -63.47 15.59
CA ASP A 25 28.68 -64.03 14.24
C ASP A 25 27.44 -63.45 13.49
N GLU A 26 27.18 -63.97 12.26
CA GLU A 26 26.05 -63.61 11.44
C GLU A 26 24.67 -63.85 12.06
N ASP A 27 24.58 -64.77 13.01
CA ASP A 27 23.36 -65.10 13.79
C ASP A 27 23.32 -64.36 15.13
N GLY A 28 24.30 -63.46 15.41
CA GLY A 28 24.39 -62.62 16.61
C GLY A 28 24.92 -63.37 17.85
N TYR A 29 25.44 -64.61 17.69
CA TYR A 29 25.97 -65.39 18.81
C TYR A 29 27.45 -65.05 19.08
N PHE A 30 27.81 -65.15 20.35
CA PHE A 30 29.20 -65.09 20.79
C PHE A 30 29.49 -66.09 21.87
N THR A 31 30.73 -66.50 22.00
CA THR A 31 31.18 -67.36 23.07
C THR A 31 32.53 -66.88 23.61
N ILE A 32 32.64 -66.79 24.93
CA ILE A 32 33.89 -66.48 25.62
C ILE A 32 34.26 -67.75 26.41
N GLU A 33 35.33 -68.43 26.00
CA GLU A 33 35.77 -69.67 26.63
C GLU A 33 36.78 -69.44 27.77
N ASN A 34 36.85 -70.43 28.72
CA ASN A 34 37.80 -70.41 29.80
C ASN A 34 37.76 -69.21 30.73
N VAL A 35 36.56 -68.70 31.00
CA VAL A 35 36.36 -67.56 31.92
C VAL A 35 36.52 -68.09 33.36
N PRO A 36 37.36 -67.49 34.21
CA PRO A 36 37.45 -67.89 35.64
C PRO A 36 36.12 -67.66 36.36
N THR A 37 35.88 -68.49 37.43
CA THR A 37 34.68 -68.29 38.25
C THR A 37 34.70 -66.94 38.96
N GLY A 38 33.58 -66.17 38.92
CA GLY A 38 33.46 -64.86 39.50
C GLY A 38 32.31 -64.04 38.91
N ASP A 39 32.17 -62.82 39.43
CA ASP A 39 31.17 -61.85 38.92
C ASP A 39 31.84 -60.98 37.92
N TYR A 40 31.16 -60.72 36.78
CA TYR A 40 31.62 -59.95 35.66
C TYR A 40 30.57 -58.96 35.23
N ALA A 41 31.02 -57.76 34.77
CA ALA A 41 30.26 -56.85 33.93
C ALA A 41 30.70 -57.08 32.48
N PHE A 42 29.77 -57.36 31.59
CA PHE A 42 30.02 -57.51 30.16
C PHE A 42 29.54 -56.25 29.41
N GLU A 43 30.32 -55.81 28.43
CA GLU A 43 30.02 -54.66 27.55
C GLU A 43 29.86 -55.17 26.12
N ALA A 44 28.76 -54.85 25.48
CA ALA A 44 28.56 -55.04 24.04
C ALA A 44 28.60 -53.67 23.34
N ARG A 45 29.39 -53.58 22.25
CA ARG A 45 29.61 -52.38 21.47
C ARG A 45 29.56 -52.70 19.98
N LYS A 46 28.80 -51.87 19.24
CA LYS A 46 28.73 -51.87 17.78
C LYS A 46 28.60 -50.40 17.30
N ASP A 47 29.28 -50.04 16.22
CA ASP A 47 29.12 -48.71 15.61
C ASP A 47 27.66 -48.53 15.16
N GLY A 48 27.08 -47.36 15.42
CA GLY A 48 25.66 -47.05 15.18
C GLY A 48 24.69 -47.53 16.29
N PHE A 49 25.21 -48.09 17.41
CA PHE A 49 24.37 -48.52 18.52
C PHE A 49 24.87 -47.99 19.87
N ILE A 50 23.94 -47.83 20.80
CA ILE A 50 24.24 -47.46 22.18
C ILE A 50 24.93 -48.60 22.87
N VAL A 51 26.07 -48.33 23.55
CA VAL A 51 26.82 -49.35 24.31
C VAL A 51 25.96 -49.91 25.45
N LYS A 52 25.88 -51.25 25.53
CA LYS A 52 25.06 -51.95 26.55
C LYS A 52 25.95 -52.71 27.53
N PHE A 53 25.56 -52.73 28.77
CA PHE A 53 26.22 -53.45 29.83
C PHE A 53 25.26 -54.48 30.47
N GLU A 54 25.76 -55.73 30.66
CA GLU A 54 25.04 -56.77 31.40
C GLU A 54 25.95 -57.36 32.44
N SER A 55 25.39 -57.82 33.55
CA SER A 55 26.14 -58.53 34.62
C SER A 55 25.86 -59.98 34.57
N GLY A 56 26.90 -60.83 34.80
CA GLY A 56 26.80 -62.24 34.87
C GLY A 56 27.75 -62.89 35.88
N THR A 57 27.31 -63.90 36.56
CA THR A 57 28.14 -64.72 37.47
C THR A 57 28.56 -65.98 36.76
N VAL A 58 29.87 -66.20 36.61
CA VAL A 58 30.42 -67.42 36.03
C VAL A 58 30.70 -68.41 37.12
N LEU A 59 30.06 -69.64 37.03
CA LEU A 59 30.20 -70.75 37.97
C LEU A 59 31.03 -71.83 37.35
N LYS A 60 31.63 -72.67 38.22
CA LYS A 60 32.49 -73.77 37.79
C LYS A 60 31.69 -74.80 36.97
N GLU A 61 32.17 -75.14 35.78
CA GLU A 61 31.60 -76.12 34.87
C GLU A 61 30.13 -75.92 34.50
N LEU A 62 29.67 -74.62 34.57
CA LEU A 62 28.35 -74.18 34.11
C LEU A 62 28.50 -73.09 33.04
N GLU A 63 27.60 -73.13 32.09
CA GLU A 63 27.46 -72.04 31.06
C GLU A 63 26.65 -70.91 31.61
N THR A 64 27.07 -69.67 31.33
CA THR A 64 26.33 -68.45 31.69
C THR A 64 25.83 -67.84 30.40
N GLU A 65 24.55 -67.70 30.24
CA GLU A 65 23.89 -67.13 29.08
C GLU A 65 23.67 -65.60 29.29
N LEU A 66 24.04 -64.80 28.31
CA LEU A 66 23.84 -63.32 28.31
C LEU A 66 23.22 -62.92 27.00
N VAL A 67 22.25 -62.06 27.07
CA VAL A 67 21.60 -61.42 25.90
C VAL A 67 21.79 -59.90 25.97
N PHE A 68 22.31 -59.31 24.91
CA PHE A 68 22.43 -57.85 24.77
C PHE A 68 21.42 -57.36 23.75
N GLU A 69 20.51 -56.50 24.17
CA GLU A 69 19.60 -55.78 23.28
C GLU A 69 20.22 -54.39 23.02
N LEU A 70 20.93 -54.22 21.88
CA LEU A 70 21.52 -52.93 21.50
C LEU A 70 20.47 -52.07 20.83
N GLU A 71 20.37 -50.82 21.30
CA GLU A 71 19.50 -49.78 20.74
C GLU A 71 20.29 -49.01 19.67
N PRO A 72 19.77 -48.81 18.43
CA PRO A 72 20.42 -47.96 17.45
C PRO A 72 20.53 -46.55 18.01
N ILE A 73 21.63 -45.86 17.69
CA ILE A 73 21.71 -44.41 17.91
C ILE A 73 20.77 -43.79 16.89
N GLU A 74 19.61 -43.29 17.34
CA GLU A 74 18.76 -42.46 16.49
C GLU A 74 19.56 -41.21 16.12
N GLU A 75 19.85 -41.01 14.84
CA GLU A 75 20.32 -39.72 14.34
C GLU A 75 19.22 -38.71 14.61
N ILE A 76 19.49 -37.78 15.54
CA ILE A 76 18.54 -36.72 15.85
C ILE A 76 18.57 -35.76 14.66
N ASN A 77 17.48 -35.74 13.86
CA ASN A 77 17.33 -34.80 12.77
C ASN A 77 17.44 -33.37 13.30
N GLN A 78 18.34 -32.59 12.74
CA GLN A 78 18.57 -31.19 13.09
C GLN A 78 17.72 -30.30 12.20
N SER A 79 17.33 -29.12 12.72
CA SER A 79 16.64 -28.14 11.89
C SER A 79 17.58 -27.56 10.85
N PRO A 80 17.07 -27.20 9.66
CA PRO A 80 17.84 -26.50 8.65
C PRO A 80 18.45 -25.21 9.17
N THR A 81 19.53 -24.74 8.55
CA THR A 81 20.10 -23.43 8.87
C THR A 81 19.14 -22.30 8.52
N VAL A 82 19.18 -21.19 9.30
CA VAL A 82 18.41 -19.97 9.01
C VAL A 82 18.70 -19.51 7.57
N PRO A 83 17.67 -19.31 6.70
CA PRO A 83 17.91 -18.86 5.35
C PRO A 83 18.60 -17.49 5.33
N GLU A 84 19.75 -17.42 4.64
CA GLU A 84 20.46 -16.16 4.36
C GLU A 84 19.96 -15.58 3.04
N LEU A 85 19.36 -14.39 3.08
CA LEU A 85 18.83 -13.71 1.90
C LEU A 85 19.97 -13.03 1.16
N LEU A 86 20.14 -13.33 -0.15
CA LEU A 86 21.28 -12.88 -0.96
C LEU A 86 20.92 -11.74 -1.91
N THR A 87 19.83 -11.89 -2.67
CA THR A 87 19.34 -10.86 -3.59
C THR A 87 17.81 -10.78 -3.55
N PRO A 88 17.26 -9.55 -3.68
CA PRO A 88 17.94 -8.25 -3.64
C PRO A 88 18.54 -7.95 -2.26
N LEU A 89 19.54 -7.07 -2.20
CA LEU A 89 20.07 -6.58 -0.91
C LEU A 89 19.00 -5.81 -0.15
N ASP A 90 19.09 -5.79 1.17
CA ASP A 90 18.15 -5.05 1.99
C ASP A 90 18.13 -3.55 1.63
N ASN A 91 16.91 -3.00 1.51
CA ASN A 91 16.63 -1.63 1.04
C ASN A 91 17.16 -1.32 -0.38
N ALA A 92 17.28 -2.31 -1.27
CA ALA A 92 17.56 -2.05 -2.68
C ALA A 92 16.47 -1.20 -3.32
N GLU A 93 16.83 -0.23 -4.13
CA GLU A 93 15.95 0.74 -4.80
C GLU A 93 15.96 0.51 -6.32
N ASP A 94 14.96 1.11 -7.01
CA ASP A 94 14.85 1.15 -8.48
C ASP A 94 14.84 -0.23 -9.17
N LEU A 95 14.32 -1.26 -8.50
CA LEU A 95 14.22 -2.59 -9.10
C LEU A 95 13.10 -2.65 -10.14
N SER A 96 13.26 -3.49 -11.15
CA SER A 96 12.23 -3.72 -12.16
C SER A 96 10.97 -4.34 -11.55
N LEU A 97 9.85 -4.36 -12.31
CA LEU A 97 8.61 -5.01 -11.87
C LEU A 97 8.67 -6.55 -11.88
N SER A 98 9.84 -7.09 -12.24
CA SER A 98 10.18 -8.50 -12.09
C SER A 98 11.50 -8.61 -11.34
N VAL A 99 11.49 -9.23 -10.16
CA VAL A 99 12.63 -9.33 -9.25
C VAL A 99 12.93 -10.79 -8.96
N ASN A 100 14.19 -11.18 -9.15
CA ASN A 100 14.64 -12.52 -8.78
C ASN A 100 15.15 -12.50 -7.34
N LEU A 101 14.46 -13.21 -6.45
CA LEU A 101 14.87 -13.45 -5.08
C LEU A 101 15.83 -14.64 -5.05
N THR A 102 16.91 -14.55 -4.27
CA THR A 102 17.82 -15.67 -4.02
C THR A 102 18.21 -15.74 -2.55
N TRP A 103 18.42 -16.96 -2.07
CA TRP A 103 18.82 -17.22 -0.70
C TRP A 103 19.65 -18.51 -0.64
N GLN A 104 20.19 -18.80 0.53
CA GLN A 104 20.85 -20.07 0.81
C GLN A 104 20.46 -20.59 2.19
N SER A 105 20.35 -21.91 2.29
CA SER A 105 20.16 -22.66 3.51
C SER A 105 20.71 -24.07 3.29
N THR A 106 21.11 -24.74 4.35
CA THR A 106 21.64 -26.10 4.32
C THR A 106 21.04 -26.91 5.45
N ASP A 107 20.98 -28.20 5.27
CA ASP A 107 20.64 -29.19 6.28
C ASP A 107 21.84 -30.03 6.64
N ALA A 108 21.98 -30.45 7.90
CA ALA A 108 23.14 -31.24 8.37
C ALA A 108 23.08 -32.68 7.91
N GLU A 109 21.87 -33.22 7.73
CA GLU A 109 21.58 -34.58 7.30
C GLU A 109 21.34 -34.70 5.79
N ASP A 110 21.47 -33.55 5.04
CA ASP A 110 21.18 -33.45 3.61
C ASP A 110 19.72 -33.73 3.24
N ASP A 111 18.79 -33.42 4.13
CA ASP A 111 17.35 -33.57 3.87
C ASP A 111 16.86 -32.67 2.73
N GLU A 112 15.80 -33.09 2.04
CA GLU A 112 15.15 -32.31 0.99
C GLU A 112 14.45 -31.07 1.60
N LEU A 113 14.94 -29.87 1.26
CA LEU A 113 14.40 -28.62 1.76
C LEU A 113 13.29 -28.07 0.88
N THR A 114 12.22 -27.63 1.54
CA THR A 114 11.15 -26.84 0.91
C THR A 114 11.14 -25.42 1.49
N TYR A 115 10.77 -24.46 0.64
CA TYR A 115 10.79 -23.04 1.00
C TYR A 115 9.42 -22.41 0.78
N LYS A 116 9.14 -21.40 1.60
CA LYS A 116 7.98 -20.54 1.52
C LYS A 116 8.45 -19.09 1.56
N ILE A 117 7.89 -18.23 0.68
CA ILE A 117 8.17 -16.81 0.65
C ILE A 117 6.94 -16.06 1.11
N SER A 118 7.11 -15.15 2.07
CA SER A 118 6.12 -14.16 2.45
C SER A 118 6.52 -12.81 1.86
N LEU A 119 5.66 -12.21 1.03
CA LEU A 119 5.86 -10.92 0.40
C LEU A 119 4.75 -9.95 0.83
N ARG A 120 5.09 -8.85 1.52
CA ARG A 120 4.14 -7.82 1.94
C ARG A 120 4.34 -6.53 1.14
N ASN A 121 3.24 -6.02 0.60
CA ASN A 121 3.18 -4.70 -0.05
C ASN A 121 2.99 -3.61 1.03
N ASP A 122 3.83 -2.57 1.04
CA ASP A 122 3.82 -1.50 2.04
C ASP A 122 2.63 -0.54 1.92
N ILE A 123 2.04 -0.42 0.72
CA ILE A 123 0.91 0.49 0.46
C ILE A 123 -0.43 -0.15 0.83
N THR A 124 -0.63 -1.40 0.42
CA THR A 124 -1.91 -2.12 0.60
C THR A 124 -1.94 -2.98 1.87
N ASP A 125 -0.78 -3.23 2.51
CA ASP A 125 -0.57 -4.21 3.58
C ASP A 125 -0.92 -5.66 3.18
N GLU A 126 -1.17 -5.91 1.89
CA GLU A 126 -1.43 -7.24 1.38
C GLU A 126 -0.20 -8.13 1.52
N ILE A 127 -0.41 -9.35 2.01
CA ILE A 127 0.62 -10.38 2.13
C ILE A 127 0.31 -11.49 1.12
N THR A 128 1.24 -11.71 0.20
CA THR A 128 1.20 -12.82 -0.75
C THR A 128 2.16 -13.90 -0.29
N ILE A 129 1.70 -15.15 -0.25
CA ILE A 129 2.51 -16.32 0.14
C ILE A 129 2.76 -17.17 -1.11
N TYR A 130 4.02 -17.53 -1.33
CA TYR A 130 4.46 -18.51 -2.34
C TYR A 130 5.00 -19.73 -1.60
N GLU A 131 4.44 -20.89 -1.86
CA GLU A 131 4.73 -22.16 -1.15
C GLU A 131 5.29 -23.21 -2.11
N ASP A 132 5.69 -24.37 -1.57
CA ASP A 132 6.18 -25.53 -2.32
C ASP A 132 7.39 -25.24 -3.23
N ILE A 133 8.26 -24.31 -2.82
CA ILE A 133 9.46 -23.96 -3.59
C ILE A 133 10.59 -24.91 -3.17
N THR A 134 11.19 -25.60 -4.15
CA THR A 134 12.29 -26.56 -3.94
C THR A 134 13.65 -26.06 -4.42
N THR A 135 13.70 -24.81 -4.90
CA THR A 135 14.93 -24.15 -5.35
C THR A 135 15.28 -22.98 -4.44
N THR A 136 16.54 -22.57 -4.43
CA THR A 136 17.02 -21.41 -3.65
C THR A 136 16.86 -20.09 -4.40
N SER A 137 15.94 -20.01 -5.33
CA SER A 137 15.59 -18.79 -6.07
C SER A 137 14.13 -18.80 -6.51
N TYR A 138 13.54 -17.60 -6.60
CA TYR A 138 12.18 -17.41 -7.08
C TYR A 138 12.05 -16.05 -7.78
N THR A 139 11.42 -16.02 -8.95
CA THR A 139 11.21 -14.78 -9.69
C THR A 139 9.80 -14.24 -9.44
N LEU A 140 9.72 -13.12 -8.72
CA LEU A 140 8.50 -12.33 -8.63
C LEU A 140 8.23 -11.64 -9.96
N THR A 141 6.95 -11.57 -10.35
CA THR A 141 6.50 -10.89 -11.57
C THR A 141 5.31 -10.00 -11.26
N SER A 142 5.05 -9.02 -12.13
CA SER A 142 3.87 -8.13 -12.02
C SER A 142 3.83 -7.33 -10.72
N LEU A 143 5.00 -6.92 -10.22
CA LEU A 143 5.09 -6.01 -9.07
C LEU A 143 4.58 -4.62 -9.46
N ASN A 144 4.06 -3.88 -8.48
CA ASN A 144 3.62 -2.49 -8.67
C ASN A 144 4.80 -1.54 -8.75
N TYR A 145 4.66 -0.43 -9.49
CA TYR A 145 5.60 0.69 -9.49
C TYR A 145 5.65 1.39 -8.14
N SER A 146 6.77 2.07 -7.85
CA SER A 146 6.96 2.95 -6.69
C SER A 146 6.64 2.28 -5.34
N THR A 147 6.64 0.96 -5.28
CA THR A 147 6.15 0.17 -4.14
C THR A 147 7.32 -0.44 -3.38
N LYS A 148 7.31 -0.27 -2.07
CA LYS A 148 8.22 -0.98 -1.17
C LYS A 148 7.61 -2.33 -0.82
N TYR A 149 8.43 -3.38 -0.96
CA TYR A 149 8.07 -4.73 -0.58
C TYR A 149 8.97 -5.21 0.56
N PHE A 150 8.37 -5.91 1.52
CA PHE A 150 9.08 -6.65 2.56
C PHE A 150 8.96 -8.13 2.25
N TRP A 151 10.06 -8.86 2.35
CA TRP A 151 10.09 -10.29 2.06
C TRP A 151 10.86 -11.09 3.08
N GLN A 152 10.44 -12.32 3.29
CA GLN A 152 11.01 -13.28 4.22
C GLN A 152 10.92 -14.68 3.61
N VAL A 153 11.90 -15.52 3.88
CA VAL A 153 11.92 -16.94 3.47
C VAL A 153 11.82 -17.80 4.71
N SER A 154 10.92 -18.80 4.68
CA SER A 154 10.85 -19.89 5.63
C SER A 154 11.38 -21.16 4.96
N VAL A 155 12.13 -21.98 5.67
CA VAL A 155 12.63 -23.28 5.22
C VAL A 155 12.11 -24.40 6.12
N SER A 156 11.81 -25.55 5.53
CA SER A 156 11.38 -26.78 6.21
C SER A 156 12.09 -28.00 5.63
N ASP A 157 12.51 -28.91 6.50
CA ASP A 157 12.96 -30.28 6.21
C ASP A 157 11.80 -31.30 6.26
N GLY A 158 10.58 -30.86 6.56
CA GLY A 158 9.40 -31.70 6.72
C GLY A 158 9.31 -32.46 8.07
N ILE A 159 10.29 -32.34 8.94
CA ILE A 159 10.41 -33.03 10.24
C ILE A 159 10.38 -32.03 11.39
N ASN A 160 11.22 -30.99 11.32
CA ASN A 160 11.33 -29.96 12.34
C ASN A 160 10.39 -28.77 12.07
N PRO A 161 10.14 -27.90 13.06
CA PRO A 161 9.44 -26.64 12.83
C PRO A 161 10.16 -25.76 11.80
N GLU A 162 9.38 -25.04 10.96
CA GLU A 162 9.92 -24.10 9.97
C GLU A 162 10.89 -23.08 10.58
N VAL A 163 11.99 -22.83 9.89
CA VAL A 163 12.99 -21.82 10.27
C VAL A 163 12.90 -20.61 9.37
N ASN A 164 12.78 -19.41 9.95
CA ASN A 164 12.55 -18.17 9.24
C ASN A 164 13.84 -17.35 9.11
N SER A 165 14.02 -16.73 7.95
CA SER A 165 15.05 -15.69 7.72
C SER A 165 14.73 -14.40 8.48
N LEU A 166 15.66 -13.45 8.47
CA LEU A 166 15.34 -12.04 8.73
C LEU A 166 14.45 -11.51 7.59
N THR A 167 13.69 -10.47 7.87
CA THR A 167 12.93 -9.74 6.85
C THR A 167 13.84 -8.71 6.19
N GLN A 168 13.88 -8.70 4.85
CA GLN A 168 14.52 -7.66 4.04
C GLN A 168 13.48 -6.91 3.21
N SER A 169 13.88 -5.81 2.61
CA SER A 169 13.01 -4.99 1.79
C SER A 169 13.69 -4.55 0.49
N PHE A 170 12.88 -4.23 -0.49
CA PHE A 170 13.29 -3.58 -1.72
C PHE A 170 12.19 -2.66 -2.24
N ARG A 171 12.53 -1.71 -3.12
CA ARG A 171 11.57 -0.82 -3.79
C ARG A 171 11.71 -0.97 -5.30
N THR A 172 10.57 -0.97 -5.98
CA THR A 172 10.48 -0.98 -7.44
C THR A 172 10.64 0.42 -8.03
N LEU A 173 10.97 0.46 -9.34
CA LEU A 173 11.09 1.69 -10.15
C LEU A 173 9.90 2.64 -9.93
N GLU A 174 10.16 3.94 -9.99
CA GLU A 174 9.13 4.96 -9.97
C GLU A 174 8.16 4.81 -11.15
N PHE A 175 6.88 5.16 -10.91
CA PHE A 175 5.88 5.16 -11.98
C PHE A 175 6.18 6.30 -12.97
N PRO A 176 6.46 5.97 -14.23
CA PRO A 176 6.86 6.96 -15.21
C PRO A 176 5.70 7.88 -15.58
N ASN A 177 5.97 9.19 -15.65
CA ASN A 177 5.04 10.21 -16.17
C ASN A 177 3.66 10.25 -15.48
N ALA A 178 3.59 10.05 -14.17
CA ALA A 178 2.36 10.17 -13.36
C ALA A 178 1.76 11.58 -13.48
N ARG A 179 0.92 11.81 -14.50
CA ARG A 179 0.33 13.08 -14.85
C ARG A 179 -1.02 13.31 -14.18
N TYR A 180 -1.84 12.27 -14.14
CA TYR A 180 -3.20 12.33 -13.63
C TYR A 180 -3.30 11.83 -12.21
N LEU A 181 -4.18 12.45 -11.44
CA LEU A 181 -4.61 12.00 -10.13
C LEU A 181 -6.14 11.94 -10.10
N PHE A 182 -6.68 10.92 -9.44
CA PHE A 182 -8.11 10.79 -9.25
C PHE A 182 -8.43 9.88 -8.05
N THR A 183 -9.69 9.83 -7.71
CA THR A 183 -10.22 9.03 -6.61
C THR A 183 -11.18 7.98 -7.15
N ARG A 184 -11.09 6.75 -6.65
CA ARG A 184 -12.10 5.69 -6.83
C ARG A 184 -12.65 5.24 -5.50
N LYS A 185 -13.88 4.75 -5.49
CA LYS A 185 -14.45 4.09 -4.33
C LYS A 185 -14.15 2.60 -4.41
N ILE A 186 -13.46 2.07 -3.37
CA ILE A 186 -13.19 0.64 -3.18
C ILE A 186 -13.82 0.22 -1.85
N GLY A 187 -14.79 -0.66 -1.88
CA GLY A 187 -15.61 -0.94 -0.70
C GLY A 187 -16.31 0.34 -0.18
N ASP A 188 -16.09 0.66 1.08
CA ASP A 188 -16.64 1.87 1.71
C ASP A 188 -15.71 3.08 1.65
N ASN A 189 -14.45 2.90 1.25
CA ASN A 189 -13.43 3.93 1.26
C ASN A 189 -13.17 4.52 -0.14
N ASN A 190 -12.78 5.78 -0.15
CA ASN A 190 -12.19 6.44 -1.30
C ASN A 190 -10.69 6.18 -1.31
N VAL A 191 -10.15 5.88 -2.48
CA VAL A 191 -8.76 5.50 -2.72
C VAL A 191 -8.18 6.34 -3.85
N ILE A 192 -6.98 6.86 -3.66
CA ILE A 192 -6.31 7.72 -4.64
C ILE A 192 -5.46 6.88 -5.59
N PHE A 193 -5.59 7.20 -6.87
CA PHE A 193 -4.83 6.62 -7.98
C PHE A 193 -4.06 7.71 -8.71
N THR A 194 -2.95 7.31 -9.31
CA THR A 194 -2.24 8.10 -10.33
C THR A 194 -2.23 7.35 -11.66
N ALA A 195 -2.11 8.09 -12.77
CA ALA A 195 -2.05 7.49 -14.09
C ALA A 195 -1.15 8.29 -15.05
N ASP A 196 -0.65 7.62 -16.09
CA ASP A 196 0.08 8.21 -17.20
C ASP A 196 -0.82 8.51 -18.41
N ASP A 197 -0.24 9.08 -19.47
CA ASP A 197 -0.95 9.36 -20.73
C ASP A 197 -1.31 8.09 -21.55
N ALA A 198 -0.71 6.95 -21.23
CA ALA A 198 -1.02 5.66 -21.86
C ALA A 198 -2.21 4.94 -21.20
N GLY A 199 -2.71 5.47 -20.07
CA GLY A 199 -3.80 4.88 -19.30
C GLY A 199 -3.35 3.82 -18.30
N ASN A 200 -2.04 3.68 -18.04
CA ASN A 200 -1.57 2.85 -16.94
C ASN A 200 -1.90 3.53 -15.62
N GLU A 201 -2.42 2.76 -14.66
CA GLU A 201 -2.88 3.26 -13.38
C GLU A 201 -2.11 2.61 -12.22
N LEU A 202 -1.88 3.38 -11.17
CA LEU A 202 -1.27 2.92 -9.93
C LEU A 202 -2.06 3.42 -8.73
N GLN A 203 -2.44 2.52 -7.83
CA GLN A 203 -2.98 2.87 -6.53
C GLN A 203 -1.87 3.42 -5.62
N ILE A 204 -2.09 4.60 -5.03
CA ILE A 204 -1.10 5.29 -4.17
C ILE A 204 -1.57 5.52 -2.72
N THR A 205 -2.79 5.10 -2.38
CA THR A 205 -3.27 5.04 -0.99
C THR A 205 -3.94 3.71 -0.71
N SER A 206 -3.82 3.21 0.52
CA SER A 206 -4.48 1.97 0.95
C SER A 206 -6.01 2.12 0.95
N ASP A 207 -6.71 1.04 0.60
CA ASP A 207 -8.17 0.91 0.69
C ASP A 207 -8.67 0.72 2.14
N ALA A 208 -7.78 0.46 3.08
CA ALA A 208 -8.08 0.48 4.51
C ALA A 208 -8.35 1.89 5.05
N THR A 209 -8.07 2.95 4.27
CA THR A 209 -8.23 4.36 4.67
C THR A 209 -9.06 5.14 3.67
N ASN A 210 -9.98 5.98 4.15
CA ASN A 210 -10.77 6.85 3.29
C ASN A 210 -9.96 8.10 2.91
N SER A 211 -9.33 8.09 1.71
CA SER A 211 -8.43 9.13 1.18
C SER A 211 -8.95 9.65 -0.16
N PHE A 212 -9.12 10.95 -0.31
CA PHE A 212 -9.78 11.55 -1.48
C PHE A 212 -9.30 12.97 -1.77
N ARG A 213 -9.74 13.54 -2.91
CA ARG A 213 -9.45 14.91 -3.35
C ARG A 213 -7.94 15.19 -3.46
N PRO A 214 -7.19 14.42 -4.27
CA PRO A 214 -5.75 14.66 -4.43
C PRO A 214 -5.49 15.98 -5.16
N ARG A 215 -4.39 16.66 -4.79
CA ARG A 215 -3.88 17.88 -5.43
C ARG A 215 -2.36 17.82 -5.49
N LYS A 216 -1.80 17.67 -6.69
CA LYS A 216 -0.36 17.60 -6.92
C LYS A 216 0.27 19.00 -6.90
N ASN A 217 1.41 19.11 -6.25
CA ASN A 217 2.28 20.29 -6.35
C ASN A 217 3.64 19.87 -6.91
N ILE A 218 3.98 20.35 -8.11
CA ILE A 218 5.24 20.00 -8.80
C ILE A 218 6.45 20.58 -8.07
N PRO A 219 6.51 21.90 -7.70
CA PRO A 219 7.66 22.45 -6.99
C PRO A 219 7.99 21.76 -5.66
N ALA A 220 6.99 21.31 -4.91
CA ALA A 220 7.22 20.58 -3.67
C ALA A 220 7.44 19.07 -3.87
N ASN A 221 7.18 18.55 -5.06
CA ASN A 221 7.11 17.11 -5.37
C ASN A 221 6.25 16.35 -4.35
N LYS A 222 5.06 16.90 -4.04
CA LYS A 222 4.11 16.33 -3.07
C LYS A 222 2.69 16.31 -3.63
N ILE A 223 1.90 15.38 -3.11
CA ILE A 223 0.46 15.33 -3.29
C ILE A 223 -0.19 15.66 -1.94
N ALA A 224 -1.03 16.69 -1.89
CA ALA A 224 -1.93 16.90 -0.76
C ALA A 224 -3.27 16.23 -1.02
N PHE A 225 -3.93 15.75 0.02
CA PHE A 225 -5.21 15.07 -0.09
C PHE A 225 -6.00 15.14 1.22
N LEU A 226 -7.28 14.86 1.15
CA LEU A 226 -8.11 14.71 2.34
C LEU A 226 -8.13 13.24 2.78
N ARG A 227 -8.05 13.03 4.09
CA ARG A 227 -8.27 11.72 4.70
C ARG A 227 -9.16 11.85 5.93
N THR A 228 -10.13 10.94 6.04
CA THR A 228 -11.01 10.88 7.21
C THR A 228 -10.28 10.16 8.35
N THR A 229 -10.19 10.83 9.50
CA THR A 229 -9.60 10.28 10.73
C THR A 229 -10.47 10.69 11.91
N GLY A 230 -10.97 9.73 12.69
CA GLY A 230 -11.83 10.02 13.84
C GLY A 230 -13.14 10.75 13.45
N GLY A 231 -13.67 10.46 12.26
CA GLY A 231 -14.90 11.09 11.74
C GLY A 231 -14.73 12.51 11.19
N GLN A 232 -13.49 13.04 11.14
CA GLN A 232 -13.17 14.37 10.61
C GLN A 232 -12.25 14.26 9.40
N ALA A 233 -12.41 15.16 8.42
CA ALA A 233 -11.51 15.25 7.28
C ALA A 233 -10.32 16.17 7.61
N HIS A 234 -9.13 15.66 7.38
CA HIS A 234 -7.88 16.38 7.57
C HIS A 234 -7.09 16.41 6.27
N ILE A 235 -6.29 17.44 6.08
CA ILE A 235 -5.32 17.51 4.97
C ILE A 235 -4.09 16.72 5.37
N TYR A 236 -3.67 15.85 4.47
CA TYR A 236 -2.42 15.10 4.50
C TYR A 236 -1.58 15.43 3.27
N THR A 237 -0.28 15.20 3.36
CA THR A 237 0.63 15.19 2.21
C THR A 237 1.32 13.85 2.10
N MET A 238 1.75 13.50 0.89
CA MET A 238 2.55 12.30 0.60
C MET A 238 3.48 12.57 -0.58
N ASN A 239 4.45 11.70 -0.79
CA ASN A 239 5.24 11.65 -2.02
C ASN A 239 4.37 11.20 -3.20
N PRO A 240 4.77 11.44 -4.47
CA PRO A 240 4.02 10.98 -5.64
C PRO A 240 3.79 9.47 -5.72
N ASP A 241 4.64 8.69 -5.06
CA ASP A 241 4.57 7.24 -4.96
C ASP A 241 3.68 6.73 -3.81
N GLY A 242 3.04 7.62 -3.05
CA GLY A 242 2.21 7.28 -1.89
C GLY A 242 2.96 7.16 -0.56
N SER A 243 4.28 7.23 -0.56
CA SER A 243 5.11 7.17 0.66
C SER A 243 5.13 8.49 1.43
N ASP A 244 5.72 8.50 2.64
CA ASP A 244 5.94 9.68 3.48
C ASP A 244 4.63 10.45 3.76
N VAL A 245 3.60 9.72 4.21
CA VAL A 245 2.30 10.30 4.54
C VAL A 245 2.39 11.12 5.82
N PHE A 246 2.12 12.43 5.71
CA PHE A 246 2.17 13.37 6.81
C PHE A 246 0.83 14.09 7.01
N LYS A 247 0.34 14.19 8.25
CA LYS A 247 -0.88 14.91 8.60
C LYS A 247 -0.59 16.40 8.81
N VAL A 248 -1.05 17.24 7.89
CA VAL A 248 -0.82 18.71 7.93
C VAL A 248 -1.74 19.41 8.94
N THR A 249 -3.04 19.13 8.91
CA THR A 249 -4.00 19.79 9.80
C THR A 249 -4.22 18.99 11.07
N ALA A 250 -3.80 19.51 12.22
CA ALA A 250 -3.93 18.85 13.52
C ALA A 250 -5.17 19.34 14.31
N GLY A 251 -5.33 20.64 14.49
CA GLY A 251 -6.33 21.21 15.38
C GLY A 251 -7.66 21.57 14.72
N ILE A 252 -7.65 22.12 13.50
CA ILE A 252 -8.85 22.54 12.76
C ILE A 252 -8.98 21.65 11.52
N PRO A 253 -10.03 20.81 11.42
CA PRO A 253 -10.25 19.95 10.26
C PRO A 253 -10.77 20.73 9.06
N ALA A 254 -10.68 20.16 7.87
CA ALA A 254 -11.42 20.61 6.70
C ALA A 254 -12.91 20.28 6.89
N ALA A 255 -13.78 21.26 6.68
CA ALA A 255 -15.22 21.09 6.85
C ALA A 255 -16.02 22.05 5.96
N GLY A 256 -17.15 21.56 5.44
CA GLY A 256 -18.08 22.30 4.61
C GLY A 256 -19.47 21.64 4.67
N PHE A 257 -20.36 22.00 3.74
CA PHE A 257 -21.71 21.41 3.69
C PHE A 257 -21.67 19.95 3.22
N ASN A 258 -20.72 19.61 2.32
CA ASN A 258 -20.51 18.25 1.80
C ASN A 258 -19.07 18.14 1.27
N LEU A 259 -18.32 17.14 1.73
CA LEU A 259 -16.92 16.93 1.36
C LEU A 259 -16.74 16.42 -0.08
N ASP A 260 -17.75 15.86 -0.71
CA ASP A 260 -17.71 15.49 -2.13
C ASP A 260 -17.62 16.72 -3.06
N TYR A 261 -18.09 17.86 -2.58
CA TYR A 261 -18.07 19.15 -3.27
C TYR A 261 -17.17 20.18 -2.59
N TYR A 262 -16.16 19.69 -1.89
CA TYR A 262 -15.18 20.48 -1.17
C TYR A 262 -13.88 20.58 -1.96
N ASN A 263 -13.21 21.74 -1.93
CA ASN A 263 -11.88 21.89 -2.51
C ASN A 263 -10.99 22.75 -1.63
N PHE A 264 -9.70 22.43 -1.64
CA PHE A 264 -8.60 23.16 -1.02
C PHE A 264 -7.49 23.39 -2.06
N SER A 265 -6.55 24.29 -1.80
CA SER A 265 -5.52 24.62 -2.79
C SER A 265 -4.14 24.76 -2.18
N TRP A 266 -3.13 24.44 -2.99
CA TRP A 266 -1.73 24.72 -2.74
C TRP A 266 -1.37 26.15 -3.10
N LYS A 267 -0.47 26.77 -2.32
CA LYS A 267 0.38 27.83 -2.84
C LYS A 267 1.31 27.24 -3.90
N ASN A 268 1.52 27.91 -5.02
CA ASN A 268 2.23 27.34 -6.17
C ASN A 268 3.62 26.79 -5.83
N ASN A 269 4.39 27.43 -4.95
CA ASN A 269 5.71 26.96 -4.51
C ASN A 269 5.67 25.79 -3.51
N GLY A 270 4.49 25.28 -3.17
CA GLY A 270 4.29 24.16 -2.26
C GLY A 270 4.55 24.41 -0.78
N SER A 271 4.85 25.66 -0.38
CA SER A 271 5.16 25.95 1.02
C SER A 271 3.95 26.01 1.94
N GLN A 272 2.76 26.30 1.38
CA GLN A 272 1.53 26.54 2.13
C GLN A 272 0.31 25.95 1.43
N LEU A 273 -0.75 25.74 2.22
CA LEU A 273 -2.09 25.33 1.76
C LEU A 273 -3.13 26.31 2.29
N ILE A 274 -4.24 26.47 1.55
CA ILE A 274 -5.46 27.12 2.03
C ILE A 274 -6.59 26.10 2.05
N TYR A 275 -7.43 26.19 3.07
CA TYR A 275 -8.57 25.31 3.25
C TYR A 275 -9.63 25.98 4.13
N SER A 276 -10.87 25.52 4.02
CA SER A 276 -11.97 26.06 4.83
C SER A 276 -12.38 25.13 5.97
N ASN A 277 -12.89 25.75 7.03
CA ASN A 277 -13.69 25.11 8.05
C ASN A 277 -14.98 25.92 8.17
N PHE A 278 -16.03 25.45 7.50
CA PHE A 278 -17.31 26.12 7.33
C PHE A 278 -17.15 27.55 6.73
N ASP A 279 -17.46 28.59 7.50
CA ASP A 279 -17.43 29.99 7.09
C ASP A 279 -16.03 30.64 7.13
N LYS A 280 -15.01 29.91 7.52
CA LYS A 280 -13.65 30.40 7.75
C LYS A 280 -12.65 29.78 6.79
N LEU A 281 -11.81 30.62 6.18
CA LEU A 281 -10.70 30.23 5.34
C LEU A 281 -9.38 30.34 6.13
N TYR A 282 -8.67 29.25 6.20
CA TYR A 282 -7.37 29.15 6.87
C TYR A 282 -6.23 28.98 5.87
N LYS A 283 -5.07 29.49 6.24
CA LYS A 283 -3.77 29.20 5.62
C LYS A 283 -2.92 28.44 6.62
N ILE A 284 -2.17 27.45 6.15
CA ILE A 284 -1.28 26.62 6.96
C ILE A 284 -0.02 26.29 6.16
N ASN A 285 1.15 26.18 6.82
CA ASN A 285 2.36 25.71 6.18
C ASN A 285 2.25 24.20 5.89
N ALA A 286 2.96 23.72 4.87
CA ALA A 286 2.95 22.31 4.49
C ALA A 286 3.48 21.37 5.58
N ASP A 287 4.26 21.89 6.54
CA ASP A 287 4.75 21.19 7.73
C ASP A 287 3.77 21.19 8.92
N GLY A 288 2.56 21.75 8.73
CA GLY A 288 1.52 21.84 9.75
C GLY A 288 1.64 23.04 10.70
N SER A 289 2.67 23.84 10.59
CA SER A 289 2.86 25.06 11.39
C SER A 289 2.15 26.28 10.78
N GLY A 290 2.13 27.39 11.50
CA GLY A 290 1.71 28.68 10.97
C GLY A 290 0.24 28.76 10.56
N LEU A 291 -0.66 28.08 11.26
CA LEU A 291 -2.10 28.17 11.03
C LEU A 291 -2.59 29.61 11.26
N GLU A 292 -3.24 30.18 10.26
CA GLU A 292 -3.72 31.56 10.25
C GLU A 292 -5.12 31.65 9.62
N LEU A 293 -6.05 32.35 10.27
CA LEU A 293 -7.33 32.72 9.69
C LEU A 293 -7.14 33.93 8.75
N ILE A 294 -7.39 33.73 7.45
CA ILE A 294 -7.20 34.79 6.44
C ILE A 294 -8.50 35.41 5.97
N PHE A 295 -9.65 34.73 6.10
CA PHE A 295 -10.94 35.27 5.72
C PHE A 295 -12.07 34.56 6.50
N GLN A 296 -13.15 35.32 6.77
CA GLN A 296 -14.42 34.76 7.26
C GLN A 296 -15.57 35.43 6.49
N THR A 297 -16.54 34.64 6.04
CA THR A 297 -17.69 35.17 5.31
C THR A 297 -18.53 36.05 6.21
N PRO A 298 -18.93 37.24 5.73
CA PRO A 298 -19.66 38.22 6.57
C PRO A 298 -21.09 37.78 6.92
N ASN A 299 -21.65 36.83 6.16
CA ASN A 299 -23.05 36.37 6.27
C ASN A 299 -23.14 34.91 6.82
N GLY A 300 -22.01 34.32 7.23
CA GLY A 300 -21.97 32.97 7.77
C GLY A 300 -22.19 31.86 6.73
N LYS A 301 -22.20 32.14 5.45
CA LYS A 301 -22.23 31.14 4.38
C LYS A 301 -20.94 30.30 4.42
N PHE A 302 -21.06 29.04 4.11
CA PHE A 302 -19.92 28.12 4.12
C PHE A 302 -19.04 28.32 2.89
N ILE A 303 -17.74 28.33 3.08
CA ILE A 303 -16.75 28.25 2.00
C ILE A 303 -16.58 26.78 1.65
N SER A 304 -17.06 26.38 0.48
CA SER A 304 -16.95 25.00 0.02
C SER A 304 -15.75 24.75 -0.85
N GLU A 305 -15.35 25.75 -1.64
CA GLU A 305 -14.20 25.63 -2.53
C GLU A 305 -13.34 26.89 -2.46
N CYS A 306 -12.04 26.69 -2.50
CA CYS A 306 -11.06 27.74 -2.64
C CYS A 306 -9.96 27.32 -3.63
N ASP A 307 -9.48 28.27 -4.42
CA ASP A 307 -8.35 28.05 -5.31
C ASP A 307 -7.40 29.25 -5.30
N TRP A 308 -6.11 28.96 -5.20
CA TRP A 308 -5.06 29.98 -5.10
C TRP A 308 -4.41 30.20 -6.46
N SER A 309 -4.28 31.46 -6.88
CA SER A 309 -3.60 31.79 -8.13
C SER A 309 -2.12 31.39 -8.11
N VAL A 310 -1.57 31.12 -9.29
CA VAL A 310 -0.18 30.67 -9.45
C VAL A 310 0.81 31.69 -8.87
N ASP A 311 0.57 32.99 -9.04
CA ASP A 311 1.38 34.09 -8.47
C ASP A 311 1.06 34.36 -6.98
N SER A 312 0.06 33.69 -6.45
CA SER A 312 -0.40 33.80 -5.05
C SER A 312 -0.98 35.21 -4.71
N SER A 313 -1.38 36.00 -5.70
CA SER A 313 -1.95 37.35 -5.50
C SER A 313 -3.42 37.29 -5.13
N ILE A 314 -4.18 36.34 -5.65
CA ILE A 314 -5.62 36.21 -5.47
C ILE A 314 -6.05 34.80 -5.08
N ILE A 315 -7.22 34.69 -4.45
CA ILE A 315 -7.89 33.43 -4.08
C ILE A 315 -9.34 33.55 -4.58
N ALA A 316 -9.75 32.57 -5.40
CA ALA A 316 -11.15 32.39 -5.76
C ALA A 316 -11.87 31.56 -4.68
N LEU A 317 -13.08 31.97 -4.31
CA LEU A 317 -13.91 31.35 -3.30
C LEU A 317 -15.30 31.06 -3.85
N LYS A 318 -15.81 29.85 -3.59
CA LYS A 318 -17.22 29.53 -3.72
C LYS A 318 -17.82 29.43 -2.31
N VAL A 319 -18.83 30.22 -2.03
CA VAL A 319 -19.58 30.17 -0.77
C VAL A 319 -21.04 29.80 -1.02
N ASN A 320 -21.68 29.16 -0.04
CA ASN A 320 -23.05 28.68 -0.15
C ASN A 320 -23.73 28.57 1.23
N ASN A 321 -25.05 28.38 1.24
CA ASN A 321 -25.79 28.06 2.45
C ASN A 321 -25.55 26.61 2.93
N LEU A 322 -26.18 26.19 4.02
CA LEU A 322 -26.07 24.84 4.62
C LEU A 322 -26.38 23.70 3.64
N ASN A 323 -27.20 23.94 2.62
CA ASN A 323 -27.64 22.94 1.65
C ASN A 323 -26.80 22.97 0.37
N GLY A 324 -25.76 23.82 0.29
CA GLY A 324 -24.90 23.94 -0.88
C GLY A 324 -25.37 24.96 -1.93
N TYR A 325 -26.52 25.57 -1.75
CA TYR A 325 -27.16 26.52 -2.66
C TYR A 325 -26.97 27.98 -2.23
N GLU A 326 -27.71 28.90 -2.89
CA GLU A 326 -27.51 30.36 -2.74
C GLU A 326 -26.03 30.73 -2.91
N SER A 327 -25.40 30.10 -3.92
CA SER A 327 -23.96 30.17 -4.11
C SER A 327 -23.55 31.56 -4.61
N GLU A 328 -22.41 32.02 -4.08
CA GLU A 328 -21.69 33.17 -4.56
C GLU A 328 -20.25 32.73 -4.92
N VAL A 329 -19.74 33.29 -5.99
CA VAL A 329 -18.34 33.15 -6.37
C VAL A 329 -17.70 34.54 -6.38
N TYR A 330 -16.65 34.71 -5.60
CA TYR A 330 -15.90 35.95 -5.56
C TYR A 330 -14.41 35.68 -5.33
N VAL A 331 -13.63 36.73 -5.58
CA VAL A 331 -12.17 36.68 -5.46
C VAL A 331 -11.75 37.64 -4.34
N ILE A 332 -10.85 37.13 -3.50
CA ILE A 332 -10.18 37.91 -2.46
C ILE A 332 -8.70 38.07 -2.82
N ASN A 333 -8.07 39.11 -2.31
CA ASN A 333 -6.62 39.26 -2.33
C ASN A 333 -5.97 38.42 -1.20
N SER A 334 -4.66 38.38 -1.17
CA SER A 334 -3.89 37.61 -0.18
C SER A 334 -4.10 38.07 1.29
N THR A 335 -4.70 39.22 1.52
CA THR A 335 -5.02 39.78 2.85
C THR A 335 -6.49 39.60 3.25
N GLY A 336 -7.29 38.90 2.43
CA GLY A 336 -8.69 38.60 2.73
C GLY A 336 -9.69 39.68 2.29
N THR A 337 -9.27 40.68 1.52
CA THR A 337 -10.19 41.72 0.99
C THR A 337 -10.86 41.22 -0.29
N VAL A 338 -12.20 41.28 -0.38
CA VAL A 338 -12.94 40.99 -1.61
C VAL A 338 -12.60 42.06 -2.66
N ILE A 339 -12.14 41.63 -3.82
CA ILE A 339 -11.72 42.47 -4.92
C ILE A 339 -12.57 42.29 -6.17
N GLU A 340 -13.29 41.15 -6.31
CA GLU A 340 -14.14 40.86 -7.46
C GLU A 340 -15.34 39.99 -7.04
N ASN A 341 -16.53 40.30 -7.61
CA ASN A 341 -17.73 39.49 -7.48
C ASN A 341 -18.07 38.86 -8.83
N VAL A 342 -17.80 37.57 -8.98
CA VAL A 342 -17.99 36.85 -10.25
C VAL A 342 -19.44 36.43 -10.44
N ILE A 343 -20.07 35.85 -9.41
CA ILE A 343 -21.47 35.37 -9.44
C ILE A 343 -22.13 35.62 -8.09
N SER A 344 -23.38 36.15 -8.15
CA SER A 344 -24.25 36.24 -6.99
C SER A 344 -25.72 36.11 -7.40
N GLY A 345 -26.59 35.69 -6.49
CA GLY A 345 -28.05 35.64 -6.69
C GLY A 345 -28.55 34.66 -7.75
N THR A 346 -27.77 33.62 -8.08
CA THR A 346 -28.17 32.57 -9.03
C THR A 346 -28.69 31.35 -8.29
N MET A 347 -29.74 30.72 -8.84
CA MET A 347 -30.24 29.43 -8.36
C MET A 347 -29.44 28.27 -8.96
N GLY A 348 -29.54 27.13 -8.30
CA GLY A 348 -28.88 25.88 -8.71
C GLY A 348 -27.45 25.74 -8.15
N ALA A 349 -26.87 24.58 -8.36
CA ALA A 349 -25.55 24.23 -7.88
C ALA A 349 -24.44 24.94 -8.67
N ILE A 350 -23.39 25.38 -7.97
CA ILE A 350 -22.13 25.88 -8.54
C ILE A 350 -20.99 25.09 -7.89
N GLY A 351 -19.91 24.77 -8.66
CA GLY A 351 -18.73 24.11 -8.12
C GLY A 351 -17.60 24.01 -9.14
N GLY A 352 -16.54 23.27 -8.79
CA GLY A 352 -15.40 23.01 -9.67
C GLY A 352 -14.57 24.26 -9.97
N LEU A 353 -14.33 25.12 -8.98
CA LEU A 353 -13.54 26.33 -9.17
C LEU A 353 -12.07 26.00 -9.44
N HIS A 354 -11.53 26.60 -10.52
CA HIS A 354 -10.10 26.56 -10.81
C HIS A 354 -9.64 27.81 -11.56
N LEU A 355 -8.65 28.50 -11.00
CA LEU A 355 -8.00 29.63 -11.65
C LEU A 355 -7.11 29.16 -12.79
N SER A 356 -7.06 29.91 -13.88
CA SER A 356 -6.12 29.65 -14.96
C SER A 356 -4.67 29.92 -14.51
N VAL A 357 -3.71 29.26 -15.15
CA VAL A 357 -2.28 29.41 -14.87
C VAL A 357 -1.82 30.86 -15.12
N THR A 358 -2.43 31.52 -16.09
CA THR A 358 -2.17 32.93 -16.43
C THR A 358 -2.87 33.90 -15.49
N ASN A 359 -3.66 33.44 -14.52
CA ASN A 359 -4.49 34.24 -13.60
C ASN A 359 -5.50 35.17 -14.31
N SER A 360 -5.75 34.97 -15.61
CA SER A 360 -6.66 35.82 -16.40
C SER A 360 -8.09 35.28 -16.41
N LYS A 361 -8.33 34.06 -15.97
CA LYS A 361 -9.61 33.37 -16.07
C LYS A 361 -9.91 32.54 -14.84
N LEU A 362 -11.21 32.34 -14.56
CA LEU A 362 -11.73 31.41 -13.58
C LEU A 362 -12.71 30.46 -14.27
N ILE A 363 -12.44 29.16 -14.22
CA ILE A 363 -13.39 28.13 -14.69
C ILE A 363 -14.21 27.63 -13.52
N PHE A 364 -15.47 27.29 -13.79
CA PHE A 364 -16.40 26.71 -12.82
C PHE A 364 -17.51 25.95 -13.53
N THR A 365 -18.28 25.19 -12.78
CA THR A 365 -19.49 24.50 -13.27
C THR A 365 -20.73 25.09 -12.64
N ARG A 366 -21.85 25.09 -13.37
CA ARG A 366 -23.14 25.60 -12.89
C ARG A 366 -24.29 24.75 -13.43
N ASP A 367 -25.21 24.35 -12.56
CA ASP A 367 -26.49 23.80 -12.97
C ASP A 367 -27.42 24.94 -13.45
N ILE A 368 -27.70 24.94 -14.74
CA ILE A 368 -28.50 26.00 -15.38
C ILE A 368 -30.00 25.86 -15.18
N THR A 369 -30.45 24.71 -14.65
CA THR A 369 -31.90 24.47 -14.42
C THR A 369 -32.43 25.27 -13.23
N GLY A 370 -31.54 25.70 -12.32
CA GLY A 370 -31.92 26.29 -11.05
C GLY A 370 -32.58 25.32 -10.08
N PHE A 371 -32.52 24.02 -10.34
CA PHE A 371 -33.08 22.99 -9.46
C PHE A 371 -32.29 22.93 -8.15
N GLU A 372 -33.02 22.79 -7.05
CA GLU A 372 -32.47 22.66 -5.71
C GLU A 372 -33.15 21.51 -4.97
N SER A 373 -32.37 20.64 -4.33
CA SER A 373 -32.88 19.49 -3.58
C SER A 373 -32.11 19.28 -2.28
N PHE A 374 -32.65 18.52 -1.35
CA PHE A 374 -31.97 18.26 -0.05
C PHE A 374 -30.71 17.40 -0.20
N ASP A 375 -30.59 16.60 -1.26
CA ASP A 375 -29.47 15.71 -1.58
C ASP A 375 -28.45 16.36 -2.54
N TYR A 376 -28.59 17.65 -2.82
CA TYR A 376 -27.73 18.42 -3.72
C TYR A 376 -27.66 17.85 -5.15
N ARG A 377 -28.74 17.27 -5.64
CA ARG A 377 -28.83 16.73 -7.00
C ARG A 377 -28.74 17.82 -8.04
N GLN A 378 -28.01 17.55 -9.12
CA GLN A 378 -27.83 18.45 -10.26
C GLN A 378 -28.43 17.83 -11.52
N LEU A 379 -29.04 18.66 -12.39
CA LEU A 379 -29.80 18.15 -13.54
C LEU A 379 -29.18 18.52 -14.90
N ASP A 380 -28.64 19.73 -15.05
CA ASP A 380 -27.97 20.19 -16.28
C ASP A 380 -26.78 21.07 -15.94
N THR A 381 -25.77 20.46 -15.29
CA THR A 381 -24.54 21.17 -14.93
C THR A 381 -23.61 21.26 -16.12
N ARG A 382 -23.20 22.49 -16.45
CA ARG A 382 -22.31 22.84 -17.56
C ARG A 382 -21.10 23.60 -17.09
N ILE A 383 -20.10 23.72 -17.96
CA ILE A 383 -18.82 24.38 -17.69
C ILE A 383 -18.84 25.82 -18.20
N PHE A 384 -18.44 26.75 -17.35
CA PHE A 384 -18.37 28.18 -17.62
C PHE A 384 -16.97 28.72 -17.30
N GLN A 385 -16.62 29.80 -17.98
CA GLN A 385 -15.41 30.53 -17.76
C GLN A 385 -15.74 32.01 -17.52
N TYR A 386 -15.19 32.59 -16.48
CA TYR A 386 -15.14 34.04 -16.26
C TYR A 386 -13.79 34.59 -16.70
N ASP A 387 -13.80 35.69 -17.45
CA ASP A 387 -12.59 36.37 -17.92
C ASP A 387 -12.41 37.69 -17.15
N PHE A 388 -11.33 37.79 -16.37
CA PHE A 388 -11.03 38.94 -15.51
C PHE A 388 -10.71 40.24 -16.26
N ILE A 389 -10.49 40.20 -17.59
CA ILE A 389 -10.19 41.37 -18.39
C ILE A 389 -11.48 41.99 -18.95
N THR A 390 -12.41 41.13 -19.33
CA THR A 390 -13.66 41.54 -20.00
C THR A 390 -14.88 41.53 -19.10
N ASP A 391 -14.76 40.96 -17.88
CA ASP A 391 -15.84 40.75 -16.92
C ASP A 391 -17.00 39.89 -17.50
N LEU A 392 -16.69 38.98 -18.44
CA LEU A 392 -17.70 38.17 -19.12
C LEU A 392 -17.66 36.72 -18.63
N ILE A 393 -18.85 36.16 -18.38
CA ILE A 393 -19.06 34.74 -18.20
C ILE A 393 -19.47 34.12 -19.53
N THR A 394 -18.76 33.10 -19.99
CA THR A 394 -19.04 32.38 -21.23
C THR A 394 -19.12 30.86 -20.97
N GLU A 395 -20.07 30.18 -21.61
CA GLU A 395 -20.13 28.70 -21.57
C GLU A 395 -19.02 28.11 -22.45
N ILE A 396 -18.27 27.14 -21.92
CA ILE A 396 -17.39 26.30 -22.70
C ILE A 396 -18.19 25.05 -23.12
N ASN A 397 -18.63 25.03 -24.37
CA ASN A 397 -19.40 23.89 -24.88
C ASN A 397 -18.49 22.68 -25.10
N VAL A 398 -18.45 21.79 -24.14
CA VAL A 398 -17.69 20.53 -24.17
C VAL A 398 -18.48 19.39 -24.83
N GLN A 399 -19.52 19.68 -25.60
CA GLN A 399 -20.39 18.71 -26.30
C GLN A 399 -21.00 17.68 -25.33
N LYS A 400 -21.50 18.17 -24.20
CA LYS A 400 -22.13 17.35 -23.16
C LYS A 400 -23.42 16.70 -23.70
N PRO A 401 -23.62 15.37 -23.56
CA PRO A 401 -24.86 14.70 -23.93
C PRO A 401 -26.03 15.21 -23.09
N ALA A 402 -27.24 15.16 -23.68
CA ALA A 402 -28.47 15.46 -22.91
C ALA A 402 -28.64 14.45 -21.78
N GLY A 403 -29.10 14.88 -20.61
CA GLY A 403 -29.27 14.02 -19.42
C GLY A 403 -27.97 13.74 -18.66
N PHE A 404 -26.86 14.40 -19.03
CA PHE A 404 -25.61 14.32 -18.28
C PHE A 404 -25.32 15.62 -17.53
N ILE A 405 -24.44 15.52 -16.53
CA ILE A 405 -23.86 16.65 -15.79
C ILE A 405 -22.33 16.55 -15.86
N ASP A 406 -21.68 17.70 -16.01
CA ASP A 406 -20.23 17.82 -15.97
C ASP A 406 -19.84 18.67 -14.76
N THR A 407 -18.99 18.14 -13.88
CA THR A 407 -18.62 18.77 -12.61
C THR A 407 -17.13 18.64 -12.33
N ASP A 408 -16.64 19.29 -11.28
CA ASP A 408 -15.24 19.20 -10.79
C ASP A 408 -14.19 19.47 -11.88
N VAL A 409 -14.42 20.55 -12.66
CA VAL A 409 -13.59 20.93 -13.83
C VAL A 409 -12.28 21.54 -13.41
N ARG A 410 -11.20 21.24 -14.17
CA ARG A 410 -9.89 21.90 -14.01
C ARG A 410 -9.24 22.15 -15.37
N TYR A 411 -8.49 23.27 -15.47
CA TYR A 411 -7.61 23.51 -16.62
C TYR A 411 -6.41 22.57 -16.62
N SER A 412 -5.92 22.23 -17.80
CA SER A 412 -4.56 21.68 -17.96
C SER A 412 -3.51 22.74 -17.61
N PRO A 413 -2.26 22.33 -17.34
CA PRO A 413 -1.14 23.26 -17.12
C PRO A 413 -0.91 24.24 -18.29
N THR A 414 -1.33 23.88 -19.48
CA THR A 414 -1.23 24.72 -20.70
C THR A 414 -2.48 25.55 -20.98
N GLU A 415 -3.56 25.38 -20.18
CA GLU A 415 -4.90 25.94 -20.40
C GLU A 415 -5.59 25.53 -21.72
N ALA A 416 -4.97 24.64 -22.51
CA ALA A 416 -5.53 24.21 -23.80
C ALA A 416 -6.59 23.11 -23.65
N GLU A 417 -6.60 22.42 -22.53
CA GLU A 417 -7.50 21.29 -22.27
C GLU A 417 -8.19 21.45 -20.91
N LEU A 418 -9.28 20.73 -20.76
CA LEU A 418 -10.03 20.56 -19.50
C LEU A 418 -10.06 19.08 -19.11
N ILE A 419 -10.00 18.82 -17.80
CA ILE A 419 -10.36 17.56 -17.18
C ILE A 419 -11.56 17.80 -16.27
N PHE A 420 -12.54 16.90 -16.26
CA PHE A 420 -13.74 17.04 -15.45
C PHE A 420 -14.41 15.69 -15.22
N MET A 421 -15.27 15.61 -14.21
CA MET A 421 -16.11 14.44 -13.96
C MET A 421 -17.42 14.56 -14.73
N SER A 422 -17.88 13.49 -15.38
CA SER A 422 -19.16 13.40 -16.08
C SER A 422 -19.94 12.18 -15.63
N THR A 423 -21.27 12.33 -15.51
CA THR A 423 -22.21 11.24 -15.17
C THR A 423 -23.61 11.58 -15.68
N ALA A 424 -24.49 10.59 -15.81
CA ALA A 424 -25.91 10.86 -16.03
C ALA A 424 -26.52 11.58 -14.80
N ASN A 425 -27.56 12.40 -15.05
CA ASN A 425 -28.22 13.18 -14.00
C ASN A 425 -29.23 12.37 -13.15
N ASP A 426 -29.20 11.03 -13.25
CA ASP A 426 -30.09 10.11 -12.53
C ASP A 426 -29.69 9.87 -11.05
N GLY A 427 -28.50 10.30 -10.65
CA GLY A 427 -27.96 10.18 -9.30
C GLY A 427 -27.37 8.81 -8.93
N ILE A 428 -27.42 7.82 -9.83
CA ILE A 428 -26.98 6.44 -9.59
C ILE A 428 -25.96 5.93 -10.62
N SER A 429 -25.92 6.53 -11.80
CA SER A 429 -24.98 6.15 -12.87
C SER A 429 -23.51 6.35 -12.46
N GLN A 430 -22.66 5.55 -13.06
CA GLN A 430 -21.21 5.61 -12.88
C GLN A 430 -20.69 7.01 -13.22
N LYS A 431 -19.72 7.47 -12.43
CA LYS A 431 -19.02 8.72 -12.62
C LYS A 431 -17.69 8.43 -13.31
N ASN A 432 -17.42 9.14 -14.42
CA ASN A 432 -16.20 8.95 -15.20
C ASN A 432 -15.44 10.28 -15.34
N ILE A 433 -14.15 10.21 -15.54
CA ILE A 433 -13.33 11.39 -15.81
C ILE A 433 -13.11 11.50 -17.30
N LEU A 434 -13.41 12.67 -17.83
CA LEU A 434 -13.28 13.03 -19.23
C LEU A 434 -12.26 14.14 -19.42
N LYS A 435 -11.71 14.19 -20.64
CA LYS A 435 -10.85 15.25 -21.15
C LYS A 435 -11.49 15.92 -22.36
N TYR A 436 -11.24 17.21 -22.53
CA TYR A 436 -11.71 17.99 -23.66
C TYR A 436 -10.68 19.05 -24.06
N THR A 437 -10.34 19.14 -25.35
CA THR A 437 -9.50 20.21 -25.88
C THR A 437 -10.38 21.42 -26.22
N ILE A 438 -10.12 22.57 -25.63
CA ILE A 438 -10.96 23.77 -25.74
C ILE A 438 -11.01 24.21 -27.21
N GLY A 439 -12.23 24.40 -27.73
CA GLY A 439 -12.49 24.84 -29.10
C GLY A 439 -12.35 23.76 -30.17
N VAL A 440 -12.03 22.50 -29.82
CA VAL A 440 -11.89 21.39 -30.77
C VAL A 440 -13.12 20.46 -30.69
N THR A 441 -13.95 20.52 -31.72
CA THR A 441 -15.13 19.65 -31.81
C THR A 441 -14.72 18.18 -31.91
N GLY A 442 -15.42 17.33 -31.14
CA GLY A 442 -15.16 15.87 -31.09
C GLY A 442 -13.99 15.45 -30.21
N SER A 443 -13.39 16.37 -29.45
CA SER A 443 -12.29 16.06 -28.54
C SER A 443 -12.72 15.60 -27.14
N ARG A 444 -14.05 15.56 -26.87
CA ARG A 444 -14.57 15.00 -25.61
C ARG A 444 -14.27 13.52 -25.54
N MET A 445 -13.44 13.11 -24.60
CA MET A 445 -12.96 11.74 -24.50
C MET A 445 -12.95 11.32 -23.03
N GLU A 446 -13.49 10.13 -22.76
CA GLU A 446 -13.37 9.46 -21.48
C GLU A 446 -11.95 8.91 -21.31
N ILE A 447 -11.35 9.17 -20.13
CA ILE A 447 -9.99 8.74 -19.82
C ILE A 447 -9.94 7.79 -18.62
N PHE A 448 -10.85 7.92 -17.64
CA PHE A 448 -10.91 7.01 -16.49
C PHE A 448 -12.35 6.69 -16.11
N GLU A 449 -12.67 5.41 -16.07
CA GLU A 449 -13.96 4.90 -15.63
C GLU A 449 -14.04 4.80 -14.10
N ASN A 450 -15.26 4.92 -13.56
CA ASN A 450 -15.54 4.84 -12.13
C ASN A 450 -14.58 5.70 -11.28
N ALA A 451 -14.38 6.94 -11.72
CA ALA A 451 -13.39 7.84 -11.15
C ALA A 451 -13.96 9.25 -10.94
N ILE A 452 -13.54 9.89 -9.86
CA ILE A 452 -14.00 11.21 -9.40
C ILE A 452 -12.82 12.08 -8.97
N MET A 453 -13.08 13.37 -8.73
CA MET A 453 -12.14 14.32 -8.11
C MET A 453 -10.81 14.43 -8.86
N PRO A 454 -10.82 14.73 -10.17
CA PRO A 454 -9.62 14.76 -10.97
C PRO A 454 -8.65 15.85 -10.57
N ASP A 455 -7.36 15.61 -10.79
CA ASP A 455 -6.29 16.60 -10.85
C ASP A 455 -5.26 16.18 -11.91
N TRP A 456 -4.54 17.11 -12.48
CA TRP A 456 -3.45 16.85 -13.41
C TRP A 456 -2.41 17.97 -13.41
N LYS A 457 -1.17 17.62 -13.82
CA LYS A 457 -0.04 18.55 -13.89
C LYS A 457 0.86 18.27 -15.10
#